data_4012b88b7b45d654c2b31c70cc9019d5
#
_entry.id   4012b88b7b45d654c2b31c70cc9019d5
#
_cell.length_a   1.000
_cell.length_b   1.000
_cell.length_c   1.000
_cell.angle_alpha   90.00
_cell.angle_beta   90.00
_cell.angle_gamma   90.00
#
_symmetry.space_group_name_H-M   'P 1'
#
loop_
_entity.id
_entity.type
_entity.pdbx_description
1 polymer ?
#
loop_
_entity_poly.entity_id
_entity_poly.type
_entity_poly.pdbx_seq_one_letter_code
_entity_poly.pdbx_strand_id
1 'polypeptide(L)'
;MKEEIMETNFIPKVLEGKKVYLKPLNASDAKAYYQQLFNVETRRLTGTKAIFNYEQITEYIDRKRGDDSSVLLLIALQETDELIGDIALQDLDYTNRSANLRISIDQSEHQGQGYGTEALCLILDYAFGILQLHRVELNVYDFNERAVHVYEKVGFKVEGRQRDALFYNHEYHDAILMSMLEEEYREKYLSKRNT
;
A
#
# COMPACT_ATOMS: atom_id res chain seq x y z
N MET A 1 38.09 -23.78 -14.80
CA MET A 1 36.95 -23.96 -13.88
C MET A 1 36.44 -22.56 -13.57
N LYS A 2 35.32 -22.15 -14.15
CA LYS A 2 34.61 -20.94 -13.77
C LYS A 2 33.74 -21.33 -12.58
N GLU A 3 33.99 -20.75 -11.44
CA GLU A 3 33.09 -20.83 -10.30
C GLU A 3 31.78 -20.17 -10.75
N GLU A 4 30.73 -20.98 -10.93
CA GLU A 4 29.36 -20.53 -10.92
C GLU A 4 29.07 -20.03 -9.50
N ILE A 5 29.16 -18.74 -9.30
CA ILE A 5 28.58 -18.09 -8.14
C ILE A 5 27.07 -18.30 -8.29
N MET A 6 26.53 -19.24 -7.51
CA MET A 6 25.09 -19.33 -7.32
C MET A 6 24.67 -17.98 -6.70
N GLU A 7 24.13 -17.09 -7.52
CA GLU A 7 23.38 -15.95 -7.04
C GLU A 7 22.19 -16.52 -6.24
N THR A 8 22.36 -16.61 -4.94
CA THR A 8 21.21 -16.79 -4.06
C THR A 8 20.31 -15.58 -4.32
N ASN A 9 19.12 -15.81 -4.88
CA ASN A 9 18.10 -14.78 -5.10
C ASN A 9 17.71 -14.23 -3.72
N PHE A 10 18.48 -13.26 -3.23
CA PHE A 10 18.18 -12.57 -1.99
C PHE A 10 16.95 -11.68 -2.20
N ILE A 11 15.85 -12.00 -1.55
CA ILE A 11 14.64 -11.18 -1.54
C ILE A 11 14.67 -10.34 -0.25
N PRO A 12 14.84 -9.00 -0.35
CA PRO A 12 14.87 -8.13 0.82
C PRO A 12 13.46 -8.01 1.42
N LYS A 13 13.18 -8.74 2.49
CA LYS A 13 11.95 -8.59 3.27
C LYS A 13 12.16 -7.50 4.31
N VAL A 14 11.47 -6.36 4.17
CA VAL A 14 11.64 -5.20 5.07
C VAL A 14 10.69 -5.28 6.26
N LEU A 15 9.43 -5.63 6.00
CA LEU A 15 8.41 -5.81 7.03
C LEU A 15 7.77 -7.18 6.82
N GLU A 16 7.85 -8.05 7.82
CA GLU A 16 7.41 -9.43 7.71
C GLU A 16 6.19 -9.72 8.58
N GLY A 17 5.13 -10.24 7.95
CA GLY A 17 3.94 -10.78 8.61
C GLY A 17 3.90 -12.30 8.57
N LYS A 18 2.75 -12.87 8.90
CA LYS A 18 2.52 -14.33 8.84
C LYS A 18 2.19 -14.83 7.45
N LYS A 19 1.43 -14.06 6.69
CA LYS A 19 0.91 -14.40 5.36
C LYS A 19 1.61 -13.63 4.26
N VAL A 20 1.96 -12.38 4.54
CA VAL A 20 2.60 -11.47 3.57
C VAL A 20 3.84 -10.83 4.17
N TYR A 21 4.71 -10.39 3.29
CA TYR A 21 5.80 -9.49 3.63
C TYR A 21 5.82 -8.30 2.66
N LEU A 22 6.43 -7.22 3.10
CA LEU A 22 6.62 -6.02 2.30
C LEU A 22 8.09 -5.89 1.89
N LYS A 23 8.34 -5.62 0.62
CA LYS A 23 9.69 -5.47 0.06
C LYS A 23 9.81 -4.19 -0.77
N PRO A 24 11.00 -3.61 -0.91
CA PRO A 24 11.20 -2.48 -1.81
C PRO A 24 10.91 -2.86 -3.26
N LEU A 25 10.41 -1.88 -4.03
CA LEU A 25 10.27 -2.01 -5.47
C LEU A 25 11.64 -1.87 -6.14
N ASN A 26 12.09 -2.91 -6.83
CA ASN A 26 13.37 -2.94 -7.55
C ASN A 26 13.16 -2.95 -9.06
N ALA A 27 14.23 -2.66 -9.83
CA ALA A 27 14.19 -2.72 -11.29
C ALA A 27 13.80 -4.11 -11.83
N SER A 28 14.18 -5.18 -11.13
CA SER A 28 13.78 -6.56 -11.47
C SER A 28 12.27 -6.81 -11.38
N ASP A 29 11.56 -6.02 -10.60
CA ASP A 29 10.11 -6.15 -10.39
C ASP A 29 9.30 -5.42 -11.48
N ALA A 30 9.96 -4.64 -12.34
CA ALA A 30 9.30 -3.76 -13.32
C ALA A 30 8.26 -4.47 -14.18
N LYS A 31 8.56 -5.69 -14.63
CA LYS A 31 7.64 -6.47 -15.47
C LYS A 31 6.38 -6.88 -14.70
N ALA A 32 6.54 -7.41 -13.50
CA ALA A 32 5.42 -7.82 -12.65
C ALA A 32 4.58 -6.61 -12.24
N TYR A 33 5.24 -5.53 -11.80
CA TYR A 33 4.58 -4.28 -11.43
C TYR A 33 3.80 -3.67 -12.60
N TYR A 34 4.37 -3.66 -13.82
CA TYR A 34 3.68 -3.21 -15.03
C TYR A 34 2.42 -4.03 -15.31
N GLN A 35 2.48 -5.37 -15.18
CA GLN A 35 1.33 -6.24 -15.41
C GLN A 35 0.17 -5.96 -14.43
N GLN A 36 0.48 -5.67 -13.17
CA GLN A 36 -0.50 -5.33 -12.14
C GLN A 36 -1.32 -4.08 -12.48
N LEU A 37 -0.72 -3.09 -13.12
CA LEU A 37 -1.38 -1.84 -13.51
C LEU A 37 -2.50 -1.99 -14.55
N PHE A 38 -2.64 -3.16 -15.18
CA PHE A 38 -3.70 -3.45 -16.15
C PHE A 38 -4.91 -4.16 -15.55
N ASN A 39 -4.90 -4.51 -14.28
CA ASN A 39 -6.08 -5.07 -13.64
C ASN A 39 -7.23 -4.06 -13.65
N VAL A 40 -8.30 -4.40 -14.36
CA VAL A 40 -9.44 -3.48 -14.60
C VAL A 40 -10.14 -3.11 -13.31
N GLU A 41 -10.32 -4.07 -12.40
CA GLU A 41 -10.97 -3.83 -11.12
C GLU A 41 -10.12 -2.96 -10.20
N THR A 42 -8.82 -3.24 -10.08
CA THR A 42 -7.89 -2.42 -9.32
C THR A 42 -7.89 -0.99 -9.83
N ARG A 43 -7.84 -0.79 -11.16
CA ARG A 43 -7.91 0.54 -11.77
C ARG A 43 -9.21 1.27 -11.41
N ARG A 44 -10.34 0.57 -11.42
CA ARG A 44 -11.63 1.13 -11.01
C ARG A 44 -11.62 1.52 -9.54
N LEU A 45 -11.20 0.61 -8.66
CA LEU A 45 -11.20 0.81 -7.22
C LEU A 45 -10.24 1.92 -6.76
N THR A 46 -9.16 2.16 -7.51
CA THR A 46 -8.17 3.22 -7.23
C THR A 46 -8.41 4.49 -8.03
N GLY A 47 -9.40 4.52 -8.93
CA GLY A 47 -9.65 5.65 -9.81
C GLY A 47 -8.52 5.91 -10.84
N THR A 48 -7.71 4.90 -11.15
CA THR A 48 -6.56 5.04 -12.04
C THR A 48 -7.01 5.24 -13.49
N LYS A 49 -6.79 6.43 -14.04
CA LYS A 49 -7.14 6.82 -15.43
C LYS A 49 -5.94 6.71 -16.38
N ALA A 50 -4.74 6.89 -15.86
CA ALA A 50 -3.52 6.91 -16.68
C ALA A 50 -3.26 5.56 -17.36
N ILE A 51 -2.76 5.62 -18.60
CA ILE A 51 -2.29 4.46 -19.35
C ILE A 51 -0.77 4.59 -19.42
N PHE A 52 -0.07 3.55 -19.01
CA PHE A 52 1.39 3.54 -18.96
C PHE A 52 1.94 2.55 -19.97
N ASN A 53 3.08 2.86 -20.60
CA ASN A 53 3.92 1.89 -21.27
C ASN A 53 5.00 1.37 -20.33
N TYR A 54 5.72 0.35 -20.76
CA TYR A 54 6.74 -0.30 -19.94
C TYR A 54 7.92 0.63 -19.61
N GLU A 55 8.32 1.46 -20.55
CA GLU A 55 9.41 2.44 -20.38
C GLU A 55 9.06 3.47 -19.30
N GLN A 56 7.84 3.97 -19.29
CA GLN A 56 7.37 4.90 -18.26
C GLN A 56 7.40 4.27 -16.86
N ILE A 57 7.14 2.97 -16.75
CA ILE A 57 7.23 2.26 -15.47
C ILE A 57 8.68 2.07 -15.03
N THR A 58 9.59 1.74 -15.94
CA THR A 58 11.02 1.63 -15.60
C THR A 58 11.58 2.98 -15.15
N GLU A 59 11.25 4.07 -15.85
CA GLU A 59 11.63 5.43 -15.43
C GLU A 59 11.02 5.84 -14.08
N TYR A 60 9.77 5.43 -13.82
CA TYR A 60 9.13 5.66 -12.52
C TYR A 60 9.88 4.96 -11.39
N ILE A 61 10.24 3.69 -11.58
CA ILE A 61 11.01 2.92 -10.60
C ILE A 61 12.37 3.58 -10.34
N ASP A 62 13.05 4.03 -11.39
CA ASP A 62 14.36 4.70 -11.25
C ASP A 62 14.25 6.03 -10.49
N ARG A 63 13.20 6.81 -10.73
CA ARG A 63 12.95 8.05 -9.97
C ARG A 63 12.65 7.79 -8.49
N LYS A 64 11.97 6.67 -8.18
CA LYS A 64 11.64 6.31 -6.79
C LYS A 64 12.85 5.97 -5.93
N ARG A 65 14.01 5.66 -6.52
CA ARG A 65 15.25 5.38 -5.78
C ARG A 65 15.77 6.56 -4.93
N GLY A 66 15.49 7.79 -5.34
CA GLY A 66 15.95 9.01 -4.65
C GLY A 66 14.80 9.84 -4.08
N ASP A 67 13.61 9.27 -3.95
CA ASP A 67 12.42 9.97 -3.49
C ASP A 67 12.17 9.75 -2.00
N ASP A 68 12.54 10.73 -1.18
CA ASP A 68 12.32 10.71 0.28
C ASP A 68 10.91 11.19 0.68
N SER A 69 10.08 11.60 -0.29
CA SER A 69 8.72 12.06 -0.04
C SER A 69 7.70 10.93 0.06
N SER A 70 8.13 9.69 -0.18
CA SER A 70 7.25 8.53 -0.14
C SER A 70 7.99 7.25 0.21
N VAL A 71 7.25 6.28 0.77
CA VAL A 71 7.68 4.89 0.94
C VAL A 71 6.77 4.04 0.08
N LEU A 72 7.31 3.35 -0.94
CA LEU A 72 6.57 2.43 -1.80
C LEU A 72 7.13 1.03 -1.64
N LEU A 73 6.27 0.10 -1.25
CA LEU A 73 6.61 -1.30 -1.03
C LEU A 73 5.69 -2.22 -1.84
N LEU A 74 6.22 -3.32 -2.33
CA LEU A 74 5.45 -4.40 -2.91
C LEU A 74 4.98 -5.35 -1.82
N ILE A 75 3.77 -5.89 -1.98
CA ILE A 75 3.20 -6.91 -1.11
C ILE A 75 3.42 -8.27 -1.77
N ALA A 76 4.10 -9.19 -1.08
CA ALA A 76 4.33 -10.53 -1.55
C ALA A 76 3.86 -11.59 -0.54
N LEU A 77 3.45 -12.74 -1.05
CA LEU A 77 3.06 -13.88 -0.22
C LEU A 77 4.29 -14.51 0.44
N GLN A 78 4.19 -14.89 1.72
CA GLN A 78 5.28 -15.55 2.45
C GLN A 78 5.62 -16.94 1.89
N GLU A 79 4.64 -17.67 1.37
CA GLU A 79 4.81 -19.04 0.96
C GLU A 79 5.40 -19.19 -0.46
N THR A 80 5.07 -18.25 -1.35
CA THR A 80 5.37 -18.40 -2.80
C THR A 80 6.24 -17.27 -3.35
N ASP A 81 6.48 -16.22 -2.57
CA ASP A 81 7.10 -14.95 -3.00
C ASP A 81 6.35 -14.24 -4.15
N GLU A 82 5.11 -14.66 -4.42
CA GLU A 82 4.25 -14.06 -5.44
C GLU A 82 3.89 -12.63 -5.06
N LEU A 83 4.07 -11.71 -6.00
CA LEU A 83 3.65 -10.31 -5.85
C LEU A 83 2.15 -10.21 -6.05
N ILE A 84 1.44 -9.71 -5.04
CA ILE A 84 -0.02 -9.61 -5.03
C ILE A 84 -0.56 -8.19 -4.95
N GLY A 85 0.32 -7.20 -4.87
CA GLY A 85 -0.08 -5.80 -4.77
C GLY A 85 1.04 -4.87 -4.35
N ASP A 86 0.66 -3.65 -4.05
CA ASP A 86 1.56 -2.63 -3.53
C ASP A 86 0.91 -1.80 -2.41
N ILE A 87 1.76 -1.20 -1.57
CA ILE A 87 1.34 -0.31 -0.49
C ILE A 87 2.32 0.85 -0.39
N ALA A 88 1.80 2.05 -0.15
CA ALA A 88 2.64 3.23 -0.07
C ALA A 88 2.19 4.20 1.03
N LEU A 89 3.17 4.85 1.65
CA LEU A 89 2.99 6.12 2.35
C LEU A 89 3.47 7.21 1.39
N GLN A 90 2.60 8.11 1.02
CA GLN A 90 2.85 9.21 0.09
C GLN A 90 2.73 10.54 0.83
N ASP A 91 3.26 11.60 0.22
CA ASP A 91 3.17 12.96 0.76
C ASP A 91 3.67 13.02 2.22
N LEU A 92 4.83 12.38 2.48
CA LEU A 92 5.45 12.36 3.79
C LEU A 92 5.79 13.80 4.23
N ASP A 93 5.08 14.29 5.22
CA ASP A 93 5.33 15.58 5.89
C ASP A 93 5.98 15.33 7.26
N TYR A 94 7.29 15.48 7.31
CA TYR A 94 8.05 15.29 8.55
C TYR A 94 7.83 16.44 9.56
N THR A 95 7.35 17.59 9.11
CA THR A 95 7.04 18.74 9.99
C THR A 95 5.73 18.49 10.74
N ASN A 96 4.68 18.11 10.02
CA ASN A 96 3.38 17.79 10.59
C ASN A 96 3.28 16.30 11.02
N ARG A 97 4.28 15.50 10.69
CA ARG A 97 4.35 14.08 11.01
C ARG A 97 3.16 13.30 10.44
N SER A 98 2.86 13.52 9.15
CA SER A 98 1.71 12.91 8.47
C SER A 98 2.08 12.29 7.14
N ALA A 99 1.25 11.36 6.67
CA ALA A 99 1.35 10.77 5.35
C ALA A 99 -0.03 10.33 4.83
N ASN A 100 -0.16 10.27 3.49
CA ASN A 100 -1.29 9.64 2.82
C ASN A 100 -0.96 8.17 2.53
N LEU A 101 -1.85 7.26 2.89
CA LEU A 101 -1.70 5.82 2.67
C LEU A 101 -2.49 5.38 1.44
N ARG A 102 -1.83 4.60 0.59
CA ARG A 102 -2.46 3.90 -0.54
C ARG A 102 -2.11 2.42 -0.48
N ILE A 103 -3.07 1.56 -0.81
CA ILE A 103 -2.88 0.12 -0.94
C ILE A 103 -3.67 -0.41 -2.12
N SER A 104 -3.11 -1.36 -2.85
CA SER A 104 -3.84 -2.18 -3.82
C SER A 104 -3.52 -3.67 -3.66
N ILE A 105 -4.52 -4.52 -3.85
CA ILE A 105 -4.39 -5.97 -4.00
C ILE A 105 -4.96 -6.32 -5.37
N ASP A 106 -4.11 -6.85 -6.25
CA ASP A 106 -4.34 -6.81 -7.69
C ASP A 106 -5.24 -7.90 -8.26
N GLN A 107 -5.38 -9.03 -7.59
CA GLN A 107 -6.16 -10.16 -8.10
C GLN A 107 -7.32 -10.47 -7.16
N SER A 108 -8.50 -10.72 -7.75
CA SER A 108 -9.72 -11.03 -6.99
C SER A 108 -9.56 -12.27 -6.09
N GLU A 109 -8.75 -13.23 -6.50
CA GLU A 109 -8.43 -14.45 -5.75
C GLU A 109 -7.63 -14.18 -4.47
N HIS A 110 -6.84 -13.11 -4.43
CA HIS A 110 -6.10 -12.69 -3.24
C HIS A 110 -6.93 -11.80 -2.29
N GLN A 111 -8.12 -11.40 -2.73
CA GLN A 111 -9.01 -10.55 -1.92
C GLN A 111 -9.80 -11.40 -0.91
N GLY A 112 -10.13 -10.82 0.24
CA GLY A 112 -10.86 -11.55 1.30
C GLY A 112 -10.01 -12.51 2.13
N GLN A 113 -8.75 -12.78 1.77
CA GLN A 113 -7.83 -13.68 2.46
C GLN A 113 -7.13 -13.05 3.68
N GLY A 114 -7.36 -11.76 3.92
CA GLY A 114 -6.72 -11.01 5.00
C GLY A 114 -5.35 -10.43 4.68
N TYR A 115 -4.83 -10.62 3.46
CA TYR A 115 -3.53 -10.12 3.04
C TYR A 115 -3.43 -8.59 3.13
N GLY A 116 -4.42 -7.87 2.61
CA GLY A 116 -4.46 -6.41 2.70
C GLY A 116 -4.52 -5.89 4.13
N THR A 117 -5.28 -6.57 5.00
CA THR A 117 -5.34 -6.22 6.43
C THR A 117 -3.98 -6.39 7.11
N GLU A 118 -3.27 -7.48 6.82
CA GLU A 118 -1.94 -7.71 7.39
C GLU A 118 -0.93 -6.70 6.85
N ALA A 119 -0.93 -6.43 5.54
CA ALA A 119 -0.07 -5.41 4.94
C ALA A 119 -0.30 -4.01 5.55
N LEU A 120 -1.57 -3.64 5.79
CA LEU A 120 -1.92 -2.40 6.48
C LEU A 120 -1.35 -2.36 7.90
N CYS A 121 -1.47 -3.45 8.67
CA CYS A 121 -0.90 -3.50 10.02
C CYS A 121 0.62 -3.35 10.00
N LEU A 122 1.32 -3.96 9.04
CA LEU A 122 2.77 -3.86 8.90
C LEU A 122 3.23 -2.44 8.59
N ILE A 123 2.59 -1.78 7.60
CA ILE A 123 2.98 -0.42 7.23
C ILE A 123 2.61 0.61 8.30
N LEU A 124 1.53 0.41 9.05
CA LEU A 124 1.15 1.27 10.17
C LEU A 124 2.10 1.12 11.37
N ASP A 125 2.57 -0.09 11.66
CA ASP A 125 3.62 -0.30 12.68
C ASP A 125 4.91 0.43 12.29
N TYR A 126 5.27 0.40 11.02
CA TYR A 126 6.41 1.16 10.50
C TYR A 126 6.17 2.67 10.56
N ALA A 127 4.99 3.14 10.13
CA ALA A 127 4.63 4.56 10.11
C ALA A 127 4.68 5.19 11.51
N PHE A 128 4.01 4.57 12.47
CA PHE A 128 3.92 5.09 13.83
C PHE A 128 5.14 4.73 14.70
N GLY A 129 5.70 3.51 14.53
CA GLY A 129 6.79 3.01 15.37
C GLY A 129 8.17 3.44 14.92
N ILE A 130 8.42 3.54 13.62
CA ILE A 130 9.74 3.83 13.05
C ILE A 130 9.80 5.25 12.48
N LEU A 131 8.87 5.64 11.60
CA LEU A 131 8.84 6.99 11.04
C LEU A 131 8.31 8.04 12.02
N GLN A 132 7.76 7.62 13.16
CA GLN A 132 7.22 8.48 14.21
C GLN A 132 6.14 9.44 13.69
N LEU A 133 5.35 9.00 12.72
CA LEU A 133 4.23 9.80 12.24
C LEU A 133 3.19 9.96 13.35
N HIS A 134 2.51 11.10 13.33
CA HIS A 134 1.38 11.37 14.22
C HIS A 134 0.05 11.00 13.57
N ARG A 135 -0.03 11.09 12.24
CA ARG A 135 -1.26 10.89 11.47
C ARG A 135 -0.99 10.13 10.18
N VAL A 136 -1.79 9.13 9.90
CA VAL A 136 -1.87 8.48 8.60
C VAL A 136 -3.31 8.63 8.10
N GLU A 137 -3.46 9.18 6.89
CA GLU A 137 -4.76 9.39 6.27
C GLU A 137 -4.88 8.67 4.94
N LEU A 138 -6.08 8.51 4.45
CA LEU A 138 -6.38 7.92 3.15
C LEU A 138 -7.71 8.44 2.59
N ASN A 139 -7.86 8.28 1.28
CA ASN A 139 -9.11 8.49 0.58
C ASN A 139 -9.58 7.17 -0.03
N VAL A 140 -10.85 6.87 0.09
CA VAL A 140 -11.48 5.70 -0.53
C VAL A 140 -12.77 6.11 -1.21
N TYR A 141 -13.00 5.65 -2.45
CA TYR A 141 -14.23 5.99 -3.18
C TYR A 141 -15.41 5.22 -2.62
N ASP A 142 -16.58 5.86 -2.61
CA ASP A 142 -17.81 5.38 -1.96
C ASP A 142 -18.32 4.04 -2.50
N PHE A 143 -18.01 3.71 -3.75
CA PHE A 143 -18.32 2.40 -4.33
C PHE A 143 -17.40 1.26 -3.86
N ASN A 144 -16.34 1.55 -3.09
CA ASN A 144 -15.43 0.55 -2.54
C ASN A 144 -15.75 0.27 -1.05
N GLU A 145 -17.00 -0.11 -0.77
CA GLU A 145 -17.49 -0.38 0.59
C GLU A 145 -16.62 -1.42 1.34
N ARG A 146 -16.09 -2.39 0.60
CA ARG A 146 -15.20 -3.40 1.17
C ARG A 146 -13.93 -2.77 1.76
N ALA A 147 -13.31 -1.84 1.06
CA ALA A 147 -12.11 -1.18 1.54
C ALA A 147 -12.43 -0.30 2.76
N VAL A 148 -13.54 0.44 2.74
CA VAL A 148 -14.02 1.21 3.89
C VAL A 148 -14.10 0.31 5.14
N HIS A 149 -14.79 -0.84 5.02
CA HIS A 149 -14.92 -1.79 6.13
C HIS A 149 -13.56 -2.33 6.62
N VAL A 150 -12.62 -2.61 5.69
CA VAL A 150 -11.26 -3.05 6.07
C VAL A 150 -10.53 -1.95 6.84
N TYR A 151 -10.60 -0.70 6.39
CA TYR A 151 -9.95 0.43 7.06
C TYR A 151 -10.56 0.67 8.45
N GLU A 152 -11.88 0.64 8.61
CA GLU A 152 -12.54 0.74 9.91
C GLU A 152 -12.11 -0.40 10.86
N LYS A 153 -12.07 -1.64 10.36
CA LYS A 153 -11.58 -2.79 11.12
C LYS A 153 -10.14 -2.63 11.58
N VAL A 154 -9.26 -2.08 10.73
CA VAL A 154 -7.87 -1.75 11.07
C VAL A 154 -7.81 -0.62 12.10
N GLY A 155 -8.78 0.29 12.12
CA GLY A 155 -8.91 1.36 13.12
C GLY A 155 -8.92 2.76 12.57
N PHE A 156 -8.98 2.93 11.25
CA PHE A 156 -9.22 4.23 10.65
C PHE A 156 -10.62 4.74 11.00
N LYS A 157 -10.73 6.04 11.20
CA LYS A 157 -11.99 6.74 11.44
C LYS A 157 -12.36 7.61 10.26
N VAL A 158 -13.64 7.64 9.93
CA VAL A 158 -14.18 8.55 8.91
C VAL A 158 -14.14 9.98 9.43
N GLU A 159 -13.57 10.90 8.66
CA GLU A 159 -13.50 12.33 8.98
C GLU A 159 -14.42 13.18 8.11
N GLY A 160 -14.78 12.68 6.93
CA GLY A 160 -15.63 13.42 6.04
C GLY A 160 -15.85 12.75 4.69
N ARG A 161 -16.55 13.48 3.81
CA ARG A 161 -16.86 13.06 2.46
C ARG A 161 -16.64 14.23 1.50
N GLN A 162 -15.83 14.01 0.48
CA GLN A 162 -15.67 14.93 -0.64
C GLN A 162 -16.65 14.54 -1.73
N ARG A 163 -17.60 15.41 -2.01
CA ARG A 163 -18.60 15.16 -3.06
C ARG A 163 -17.96 15.30 -4.44
N ASP A 164 -18.38 14.44 -5.39
CA ASP A 164 -17.96 14.48 -6.79
C ASP A 164 -16.42 14.50 -6.97
N ALA A 165 -15.71 13.78 -6.12
CA ALA A 165 -14.24 13.78 -6.08
C ALA A 165 -13.61 13.03 -7.25
N LEU A 166 -14.30 12.04 -7.81
CA LEU A 166 -13.84 11.23 -8.94
C LEU A 166 -14.90 11.24 -10.05
N PHE A 167 -14.49 11.61 -11.26
CA PHE A 167 -15.26 11.29 -12.48
C PHE A 167 -14.69 10.02 -13.10
N TYR A 168 -15.45 8.94 -13.12
CA TYR A 168 -15.04 7.66 -13.66
C TYR A 168 -16.21 6.95 -14.33
N ASN A 169 -16.01 6.43 -15.54
CA ASN A 169 -17.02 5.70 -16.29
C ASN A 169 -18.35 6.47 -16.45
N HIS A 170 -18.25 7.76 -16.83
CA HIS A 170 -19.38 8.70 -17.07
C HIS A 170 -20.15 9.15 -15.81
N GLU A 171 -19.68 8.84 -14.61
CA GLU A 171 -20.33 9.19 -13.34
C GLU A 171 -19.35 9.89 -12.40
N TYR A 172 -19.90 10.72 -11.50
CA TYR A 172 -19.17 11.28 -10.38
C TYR A 172 -19.34 10.40 -9.15
N HIS A 173 -18.27 10.25 -8.42
CA HIS A 173 -18.21 9.47 -7.17
C HIS A 173 -17.61 10.30 -6.06
N ASP A 174 -18.09 10.07 -4.85
CA ASP A 174 -17.56 10.72 -3.66
C ASP A 174 -16.31 9.99 -3.14
N ALA A 175 -15.43 10.72 -2.47
CA ALA A 175 -14.35 10.16 -1.70
C ALA A 175 -14.63 10.29 -0.21
N ILE A 176 -14.48 9.20 0.51
CA ILE A 176 -14.55 9.14 1.98
C ILE A 176 -13.14 9.38 2.50
N LEU A 177 -13.00 10.41 3.33
CA LEU A 177 -11.75 10.75 4.00
C LEU A 177 -11.67 9.95 5.30
N MET A 178 -10.57 9.24 5.51
CA MET A 178 -10.34 8.48 6.73
C MET A 178 -8.94 8.72 7.26
N SER A 179 -8.77 8.63 8.57
CA SER A 179 -7.46 8.75 9.21
C SER A 179 -7.32 7.86 10.44
N MET A 180 -6.08 7.67 10.85
CA MET A 180 -5.69 7.08 12.13
C MET A 180 -4.64 7.97 12.77
N LEU A 181 -4.80 8.29 14.06
CA LEU A 181 -3.81 9.00 14.86
C LEU A 181 -2.92 8.03 15.63
N GLU A 182 -1.71 8.47 15.95
CA GLU A 182 -0.72 7.69 16.72
C GLU A 182 -1.31 7.11 18.01
N GLU A 183 -2.07 7.92 18.77
CA GLU A 183 -2.69 7.47 20.02
C GLU A 183 -3.70 6.35 19.82
N GLU A 184 -4.51 6.43 18.75
CA GLU A 184 -5.51 5.41 18.39
C GLU A 184 -4.83 4.10 17.99
N TYR A 185 -3.71 4.19 17.26
CA TYR A 185 -2.88 3.03 16.94
C TYR A 185 -2.32 2.39 18.20
N ARG A 186 -1.75 3.19 19.11
CA ARG A 186 -1.18 2.70 20.38
C ARG A 186 -2.23 2.02 21.25
N GLU A 187 -3.40 2.62 21.39
CA GLU A 187 -4.50 2.05 22.14
C GLU A 187 -4.94 0.69 21.58
N LYS A 188 -5.08 0.59 20.26
CA LYS A 188 -5.56 -0.62 19.60
C LYS A 188 -4.56 -1.77 19.58
N TYR A 189 -3.28 -1.49 19.34
CA TYR A 189 -2.28 -2.51 19.02
C TYR A 189 -1.21 -2.72 20.07
N LEU A 190 -0.90 -1.71 20.91
CA LEU A 190 0.19 -1.79 21.88
C LEU A 190 -0.30 -1.98 23.32
N SER A 191 -1.50 -1.53 23.67
CA SER A 191 -2.04 -1.71 25.03
C SER A 191 -2.12 -3.18 25.47
N LYS A 192 -2.27 -4.11 24.53
CA LYS A 192 -2.34 -5.56 24.77
C LYS A 192 -0.98 -6.25 24.84
N ARG A 193 0.13 -5.56 24.52
CA ARG A 193 1.49 -6.13 24.60
C ARG A 193 2.11 -6.02 26.02
N ASN A 194 1.49 -5.24 26.89
CA ASN A 194 2.00 -4.97 28.25
C ASN A 194 1.25 -5.74 29.36
N THR A 195 0.48 -6.74 29.01
CA THR A 195 -0.18 -7.70 29.92
C THR A 195 0.29 -9.10 29.63
#